data_6e652feaeca08363c16bbfb444f88d4a
#
_entry.id   6e652feaeca08363c16bbfb444f88d4a
#
_cell.length_a   1.000
_cell.length_b   1.000
_cell.length_c   1.000
_cell.angle_alpha   90.00
_cell.angle_beta   90.00
_cell.angle_gamma   90.00
#
_symmetry.space_group_name_H-M   'P 1'
#
loop_
_entity.id
_entity.type
_entity.pdbx_description
1 polymer ?
#
loop_
_entity_poly.entity_id
_entity_poly.type
_entity_poly.pdbx_seq_one_letter_code
_entity_poly.pdbx_strand_id
1 'polypeptide(L)'
;MTDNATLQQLGRDVIALEAEALTALVPRLNEDFARACRLILDSPGRVVVTGMGKSGHIGGKIAATLASTGTPAFFVHPGEAQHGDLGMIQPQDVVIAISNSGETGEILT
;
A
#
# COMPACT_ATOMS: atom_id res chain seq x y z
N MET A 1 -24.48 -3.89 -30.20
CA MET A 1 -24.69 -3.09 -28.99
C MET A 1 -24.84 -4.02 -27.78
N THR A 2 -24.18 -3.68 -26.69
CA THR A 2 -24.20 -4.51 -25.49
C THR A 2 -25.50 -4.31 -24.72
N ASP A 3 -26.22 -5.38 -24.39
CA ASP A 3 -27.46 -5.28 -23.65
C ASP A 3 -27.22 -5.21 -22.12
N ASN A 4 -28.29 -4.93 -21.38
CA ASN A 4 -28.19 -4.77 -19.93
C ASN A 4 -27.79 -6.04 -19.21
N ALA A 5 -28.25 -7.19 -19.68
CA ALA A 5 -27.90 -8.48 -19.08
C ALA A 5 -26.41 -8.76 -19.20
N THR A 6 -25.84 -8.45 -20.36
CA THR A 6 -24.40 -8.62 -20.59
C THR A 6 -23.60 -7.68 -19.71
N LEU A 7 -24.02 -6.42 -19.56
CA LEU A 7 -23.35 -5.47 -18.69
C LEU A 7 -23.37 -5.92 -17.23
N GLN A 8 -24.51 -6.44 -16.78
CA GLN A 8 -24.63 -6.96 -15.41
C GLN A 8 -23.69 -8.14 -15.20
N GLN A 9 -23.61 -9.04 -16.18
CA GLN A 9 -22.74 -10.21 -16.06
C GLN A 9 -21.27 -9.83 -16.04
N LEU A 10 -20.87 -8.84 -16.85
CA LEU A 10 -19.50 -8.35 -16.83
C LEU A 10 -19.14 -7.80 -15.44
N GLY A 11 -20.06 -7.07 -14.83
CA GLY A 11 -19.84 -6.56 -13.47
C GLY A 11 -19.68 -7.69 -12.45
N ARG A 12 -20.54 -8.71 -12.54
CA ARG A 12 -20.44 -9.87 -11.64
C ARG A 12 -19.13 -10.62 -11.83
N ASP A 13 -18.69 -10.76 -13.09
CA ASP A 13 -17.43 -11.46 -13.39
C ASP A 13 -16.23 -10.75 -12.79
N VAL A 14 -16.21 -9.42 -12.84
CA VAL A 14 -15.11 -8.64 -12.23
C VAL A 14 -15.08 -8.87 -10.71
N ILE A 15 -16.23 -8.80 -10.05
CA ILE A 15 -16.30 -9.01 -8.60
C ILE A 15 -15.84 -10.42 -8.23
N ALA A 16 -16.28 -11.43 -8.99
CA ALA A 16 -15.90 -12.81 -8.74
C ALA A 16 -14.38 -13.00 -8.90
N LEU A 17 -13.80 -12.39 -9.93
CA LEU A 17 -12.37 -12.46 -10.17
C LEU A 17 -11.59 -11.81 -9.03
N GLU A 18 -12.02 -10.65 -8.58
CA GLU A 18 -11.37 -9.95 -7.47
C GLU A 18 -11.51 -10.72 -6.16
N ALA A 19 -12.67 -11.31 -5.91
CA ALA A 19 -12.89 -12.12 -4.71
C ALA A 19 -11.98 -13.34 -4.70
N GLU A 20 -11.82 -13.99 -5.86
CA GLU A 20 -10.91 -15.13 -5.99
C GLU A 20 -9.47 -14.73 -5.73
N ALA A 21 -9.04 -13.59 -6.24
CA ALA A 21 -7.69 -13.08 -6.04
C ALA A 21 -7.43 -12.81 -4.56
N LEU A 22 -8.40 -12.23 -3.85
CA LEU A 22 -8.27 -11.98 -2.41
C LEU A 22 -8.18 -13.29 -1.63
N THR A 23 -9.02 -14.26 -1.97
CA THR A 23 -8.99 -15.56 -1.30
C THR A 23 -7.63 -16.24 -1.49
N ALA A 24 -7.04 -16.10 -2.68
CA ALA A 24 -5.73 -16.67 -2.98
C ALA A 24 -4.61 -16.07 -2.14
N LEU A 25 -4.80 -14.88 -1.58
CA LEU A 25 -3.81 -14.27 -0.70
C LEU A 25 -3.76 -14.91 0.69
N VAL A 26 -4.83 -15.54 1.13
CA VAL A 26 -4.92 -16.07 2.50
C VAL A 26 -3.73 -16.96 2.86
N PRO A 27 -3.37 -18.00 2.06
CA PRO A 27 -2.25 -18.85 2.43
C PRO A 27 -0.88 -18.16 2.28
N ARG A 28 -0.84 -16.99 1.68
CA ARG A 28 0.42 -16.23 1.51
C ARG A 28 0.75 -15.34 2.70
N LEU A 29 -0.20 -15.15 3.62
CA LEU A 29 0.05 -14.40 4.84
C LEU A 29 0.75 -15.33 5.83
N ASN A 30 2.05 -15.14 5.96
CA ASN A 30 2.94 -16.02 6.72
C ASN A 30 3.68 -15.24 7.81
N GLU A 31 4.80 -15.78 8.27
CA GLU A 31 5.62 -15.14 9.30
C GLU A 31 6.15 -13.76 8.87
N ASP A 32 6.38 -13.55 7.58
CA ASP A 32 6.83 -12.25 7.10
C ASP A 32 5.76 -11.19 7.31
N PHE A 33 4.49 -11.54 7.08
CA PHE A 33 3.38 -10.62 7.36
C PHE A 33 3.30 -10.31 8.85
N ALA A 34 3.40 -11.33 9.71
CA ALA A 34 3.38 -11.13 11.15
C ALA A 34 4.53 -10.23 11.60
N ARG A 35 5.71 -10.41 11.01
CA ARG A 35 6.88 -9.59 11.33
C ARG A 35 6.67 -8.15 10.94
N ALA A 36 6.07 -7.90 9.78
CA ALA A 36 5.74 -6.55 9.34
C ALA A 36 4.76 -5.89 10.31
N CYS A 37 3.73 -6.62 10.75
CA CYS A 37 2.79 -6.11 11.75
C CYS A 37 3.49 -5.77 13.07
N ARG A 38 4.42 -6.62 13.51
CA ARG A 38 5.18 -6.37 14.74
C ARG A 38 6.03 -5.13 14.65
N LEU A 39 6.68 -4.90 13.50
CA LEU A 39 7.47 -3.69 13.29
C LEU A 39 6.61 -2.44 13.49
N ILE A 40 5.39 -2.45 12.97
CA ILE A 40 4.48 -1.31 13.10
C ILE A 40 3.98 -1.18 14.53
N LEU A 41 3.53 -2.28 15.14
CA LEU A 41 2.95 -2.26 16.49
C LEU A 41 3.97 -1.86 17.55
N ASP A 42 5.21 -2.29 17.40
CA ASP A 42 6.25 -2.07 18.40
C ASP A 42 7.04 -0.78 18.15
N SER A 43 6.80 -0.10 17.04
CA SER A 43 7.52 1.13 16.70
C SER A 43 7.08 2.29 17.58
N PRO A 44 8.02 3.05 18.16
CA PRO A 44 7.68 4.28 18.86
C PRO A 44 7.48 5.46 17.92
N GLY A 45 7.79 5.30 16.63
CA GLY A 45 7.68 6.36 15.64
C GLY A 45 6.41 6.28 14.81
N ARG A 46 6.50 6.83 13.61
CA ARG A 46 5.38 6.90 12.67
C ARG A 46 5.57 5.89 11.56
N VAL A 47 4.49 5.61 10.81
CA VAL A 47 4.55 4.82 9.60
C VAL A 47 4.62 5.77 8.41
N VAL A 48 5.66 5.65 7.61
CA VAL A 48 5.83 6.44 6.40
C VAL A 48 5.53 5.53 5.21
N VAL A 49 4.55 5.90 4.39
CA VAL A 49 4.14 5.10 3.23
C VAL A 49 4.57 5.83 1.96
N THR A 50 5.14 5.11 1.03
CA THR A 50 5.56 5.67 -0.25
C THR A 50 5.28 4.72 -1.40
N GLY A 51 5.15 5.26 -2.60
CA GLY A 51 4.89 4.49 -3.83
C GLY A 51 4.67 5.42 -5.00
N MET A 52 4.91 4.94 -6.21
CA MET A 52 4.77 5.69 -7.44
C MET A 52 3.47 5.36 -8.16
N GLY A 53 2.90 6.35 -8.87
CA GLY A 53 1.73 6.15 -9.72
C GLY A 53 0.54 5.56 -8.96
N LYS A 54 -0.02 4.48 -9.47
CA LYS A 54 -1.15 3.79 -8.83
C LYS A 54 -0.78 3.26 -7.45
N SER A 55 0.45 2.80 -7.28
CA SER A 55 0.95 2.37 -5.96
C SER A 55 0.95 3.53 -4.97
N GLY A 56 1.23 4.75 -5.44
CA GLY A 56 1.16 5.95 -4.62
C GLY A 56 -0.24 6.24 -4.12
N HIS A 57 -1.26 6.09 -4.99
CA HIS A 57 -2.65 6.28 -4.58
C HIS A 57 -3.07 5.27 -3.51
N ILE A 58 -2.68 4.02 -3.69
CA ILE A 58 -2.96 2.97 -2.70
C ILE A 58 -2.23 3.27 -1.40
N GLY A 59 -0.96 3.69 -1.49
CA GLY A 59 -0.16 4.06 -0.32
C GLY A 59 -0.77 5.22 0.46
N GLY A 60 -1.27 6.24 -0.25
CA GLY A 60 -1.95 7.35 0.38
C GLY A 60 -3.19 6.90 1.15
N LYS A 61 -3.97 5.98 0.59
CA LYS A 61 -5.13 5.42 1.27
C LYS A 61 -4.73 4.63 2.51
N ILE A 62 -3.67 3.85 2.43
CA ILE A 62 -3.17 3.08 3.57
C ILE A 62 -2.74 4.03 4.69
N ALA A 63 -1.97 5.07 4.36
CA ALA A 63 -1.51 6.05 5.34
C ALA A 63 -2.69 6.74 6.03
N ALA A 64 -3.70 7.16 5.24
CA ALA A 64 -4.89 7.81 5.78
C ALA A 64 -5.67 6.87 6.69
N THR A 65 -5.81 5.61 6.32
CA THR A 65 -6.51 4.62 7.14
C THR A 65 -5.77 4.36 8.45
N LEU A 66 -4.45 4.21 8.40
CA LEU A 66 -3.65 4.04 9.61
C LEU A 66 -3.81 5.23 10.54
N ALA A 67 -3.69 6.44 10.00
CA ALA A 67 -3.82 7.66 10.81
C ALA A 67 -5.20 7.76 11.45
N SER A 68 -6.26 7.45 10.70
CA SER A 68 -7.63 7.54 11.21
C SER A 68 -7.97 6.47 12.24
N THR A 69 -7.21 5.39 12.28
CA THR A 69 -7.43 4.29 13.24
C THR A 69 -6.43 4.29 14.39
N GLY A 70 -5.67 5.36 14.56
CA GLY A 70 -4.84 5.55 15.72
C GLY A 70 -3.35 5.30 15.54
N THR A 71 -2.90 4.93 14.34
CA THR A 71 -1.47 4.74 14.06
C THR A 71 -0.96 5.96 13.29
N PRO A 72 -0.05 6.77 13.88
CA PRO A 72 0.48 7.93 13.16
C PRO A 72 1.15 7.50 11.85
N ALA A 73 0.67 8.05 10.75
CA ALA A 73 1.16 7.67 9.42
C ALA A 73 0.99 8.83 8.44
N PHE A 74 1.88 8.90 7.46
CA PHE A 74 1.75 9.87 6.37
C PHE A 74 2.39 9.29 5.11
N PHE A 75 2.01 9.87 3.97
CA PHE A 75 2.51 9.44 2.67
C PHE A 75 3.56 10.42 2.15
N VAL A 76 4.65 9.87 1.57
CA VAL A 76 5.69 10.66 0.91
C VAL A 76 5.87 10.12 -0.51
N HIS A 77 5.72 11.00 -1.51
CA HIS A 77 5.97 10.62 -2.89
C HIS A 77 7.48 10.42 -3.09
N PRO A 78 7.92 9.33 -3.75
CA PRO A 78 9.37 9.08 -3.93
C PRO A 78 10.14 10.22 -4.58
N GLY A 79 9.51 10.92 -5.54
CA GLY A 79 10.15 12.09 -6.17
C GLY A 79 10.41 13.21 -5.17
N GLU A 80 9.47 13.45 -4.27
CA GLU A 80 9.62 14.47 -3.22
C GLU A 80 10.68 14.06 -2.19
N ALA A 81 10.78 12.76 -1.90
CA ALA A 81 11.81 12.25 -1.00
C ALA A 81 13.19 12.55 -1.55
N GLN A 82 13.38 12.43 -2.88
CA GLN A 82 14.64 12.78 -3.51
C GLN A 82 14.93 14.27 -3.45
N HIS A 83 13.91 15.11 -3.33
CA HIS A 83 14.04 16.56 -3.31
C HIS A 83 14.07 17.15 -1.89
N GLY A 84 14.27 16.33 -0.88
CA GLY A 84 14.46 16.82 0.47
C GLY A 84 13.47 16.35 1.51
N ASP A 85 12.31 15.82 1.11
CA ASP A 85 11.30 15.36 2.07
C ASP A 85 11.79 14.16 2.89
N LEU A 86 12.89 13.55 2.46
CA LEU A 86 13.50 12.44 3.20
C LEU A 86 13.86 12.86 4.64
N GLY A 87 14.15 14.15 4.85
CA GLY A 87 14.43 14.66 6.19
C GLY A 87 13.26 14.58 7.15
N MET A 88 12.04 14.35 6.66
CA MET A 88 10.88 14.16 7.51
C MET A 88 10.84 12.77 8.16
N ILE A 89 11.64 11.85 7.66
CA ILE A 89 11.68 10.47 8.16
C ILE A 89 12.69 10.39 9.30
N GLN A 90 12.25 9.91 10.44
CA GLN A 90 13.09 9.78 11.64
C GLN A 90 13.61 8.35 11.77
N PRO A 91 14.72 8.13 12.50
CA PRO A 91 15.29 6.78 12.63
C PRO A 91 14.33 5.75 13.23
N GLN A 92 13.37 6.16 14.05
CA GLN A 92 12.42 5.26 14.69
C GLN A 92 11.19 4.98 13.83
N ASP A 93 11.06 5.64 12.67
CA ASP A 93 9.91 5.45 11.79
C ASP A 93 10.01 4.13 11.03
N VAL A 94 8.84 3.54 10.71
CA VAL A 94 8.74 2.38 9.85
C VAL A 94 8.31 2.84 8.47
N VAL A 95 8.99 2.38 7.43
CA VAL A 95 8.70 2.76 6.05
C VAL A 95 8.04 1.59 5.32
N ILE A 96 6.89 1.87 4.69
CA ILE A 96 6.22 0.92 3.80
C ILE A 96 6.37 1.44 2.38
N ALA A 97 7.12 0.71 1.55
CA ALA A 97 7.32 1.07 0.15
C ALA A 97 6.51 0.12 -0.72
N ILE A 98 5.64 0.68 -1.56
CA ILE A 98 4.75 -0.10 -2.43
C ILE A 98 5.25 0.04 -3.87
N SER A 99 5.59 -1.08 -4.49
CA SER A 99 6.05 -1.11 -5.88
C SER A 99 5.56 -2.39 -6.54
N ASN A 100 4.95 -2.25 -7.72
CA ASN A 100 4.50 -3.41 -8.47
C ASN A 100 5.67 -4.21 -9.04
N SER A 101 6.69 -3.51 -9.55
CA SER A 101 7.87 -4.16 -10.14
C SER A 101 9.01 -4.37 -9.15
N GLY A 102 9.06 -3.56 -8.10
CA GLY A 102 10.19 -3.52 -7.19
C GLY A 102 11.41 -2.79 -7.76
N GLU A 103 11.29 -2.17 -8.92
CA GLU A 103 12.42 -1.62 -9.67
C GLU A 103 12.23 -0.18 -10.12
N THR A 104 11.25 0.55 -9.57
CA THR A 104 11.06 1.97 -9.91
C THR A 104 12.26 2.77 -9.43
N GLY A 105 12.89 3.54 -10.32
CA GLY A 105 14.12 4.26 -10.02
C GLY A 105 14.04 5.19 -8.81
N GLU A 106 12.93 5.91 -8.66
CA GLU A 106 12.74 6.83 -7.53
C GLU A 106 12.64 6.11 -6.20
N ILE A 107 12.21 4.85 -6.19
CA ILE A 107 12.14 4.06 -4.96
C ILE A 107 13.51 3.52 -4.58
N LEU A 108 14.32 3.17 -5.60
CA LEU A 108 15.63 2.57 -5.37
C LEU A 108 16.72 3.57 -4.98
N THR A 109 16.50 4.83 -5.27
CA THR A 109 17.45 5.87 -4.90
C THR A 109 17.11 6.49 -3.54
#